data_85ab0871a5d1102c3f0d4a9a2cd2245e
#
_entry.id   85ab0871a5d1102c3f0d4a9a2cd2245e
#
_cell.length_a   1.000
_cell.length_b   1.000
_cell.length_c   1.000
_cell.angle_alpha   90.00
_cell.angle_beta   90.00
_cell.angle_gamma   90.00
#
_symmetry.space_group_name_H-M   'P 1'
#
loop_
_entity.id
_entity.type
_entity.pdbx_description
1 polymer ?
#
loop_
_entity_poly.entity_id
_entity_poly.type
_entity_poly.pdbx_seq_one_letter_code
_entity_poly.pdbx_strand_id
1 'polypeptide(L)'
;MDICQSHPNKKSYDTDAYYAKLANQLLDDFKQLRLDFGKQTTPIMRYSAILLANYMEDIVADSGQWRSFSSLSQQMFGQAVPMYHDIETVYYPDEPSFEAVRFIVWHAATEMDDIWWNADAESLREMAIVAFDRLDKTFEQAPINEELSNDISIMLRRAGEDFQKMRSALIWIFMDCYLTRSYAAEKLIEKRIKEADSMSNMMPEDSMKVYYAIMHSIFAYKVGPLAIETKEYIAALMRTKSMLREAQAMMDIEVLPMSYYKYTVEDDGQWLQMLRTNGEKIRVARDEMTLDDMELRQHDGCCAIFVKYLGTWHLNGIIIPVKDLASHWDDFVKDDPDYKAEGKRDVTGEMLLERSGGKEILYFYDLDEMKSYLMKNMGYRPEHFDFLKEQDLTGKHPLLFIDKNAKKYALHFSFGFTPCIADPSNPYYDVAVARKEAIEMFWNDKSISTEAILYLLEHNYIPDIYNDPLLSQMSSPEEKQSDARFLLRYMRRENY
;
A
#
# COMPACT_ATOMS: atom_id res chain seq x y z
N MET A 1 19.65 21.55 -4.51
CA MET A 1 18.95 20.27 -4.25
C MET A 1 18.75 19.54 -5.56
N ASP A 2 18.63 18.24 -5.53
CA ASP A 2 18.50 17.43 -6.76
C ASP A 2 17.02 17.10 -6.97
N ILE A 3 16.38 17.80 -7.91
CA ILE A 3 14.95 17.67 -8.25
C ILE A 3 14.72 16.49 -9.19
N CYS A 4 15.67 16.20 -10.08
CA CYS A 4 15.52 15.16 -11.10
C CYS A 4 15.39 13.73 -10.55
N GLN A 5 15.65 13.51 -9.25
CA GLN A 5 15.48 12.21 -8.62
C GLN A 5 14.04 11.68 -8.68
N SER A 6 13.05 12.58 -8.76
CA SER A 6 11.63 12.22 -8.87
C SER A 6 11.13 12.09 -10.31
N HIS A 7 11.92 12.50 -11.28
CA HIS A 7 11.56 12.44 -12.70
C HIS A 7 11.62 11.00 -13.24
N PRO A 8 10.83 10.66 -14.26
CA PRO A 8 10.95 9.38 -14.94
C PRO A 8 12.37 9.14 -15.45
N ASN A 9 12.95 7.99 -15.11
CA ASN A 9 14.34 7.62 -15.40
C ASN A 9 15.39 8.63 -14.87
N LYS A 10 15.05 9.44 -13.88
CA LYS A 10 15.91 10.50 -13.30
C LYS A 10 16.48 11.46 -14.35
N LYS A 11 15.69 11.70 -15.40
CA LYS A 11 16.06 12.58 -16.49
C LYS A 11 16.14 14.03 -15.99
N SER A 12 17.19 14.74 -16.39
CA SER A 12 17.33 16.17 -16.12
C SER A 12 16.73 17.01 -17.25
N TYR A 13 16.11 18.14 -16.87
CA TYR A 13 15.47 19.09 -17.77
C TYR A 13 16.05 20.50 -17.56
N ASP A 14 15.86 21.37 -18.54
CA ASP A 14 16.35 22.75 -18.48
C ASP A 14 15.75 23.56 -17.31
N THR A 15 14.57 23.19 -16.85
CA THR A 15 13.87 23.81 -15.73
C THR A 15 14.38 23.41 -14.34
N ASP A 16 15.15 22.32 -14.22
CA ASP A 16 15.64 21.79 -12.93
C ASP A 16 16.40 22.84 -12.11
N ALA A 17 17.17 23.68 -12.76
CA ALA A 17 17.91 24.74 -12.10
C ALA A 17 16.99 25.75 -11.37
N TYR A 18 15.83 26.05 -11.96
CA TYR A 18 14.82 26.90 -11.35
C TYR A 18 14.19 26.24 -10.11
N TYR A 19 13.69 25.02 -10.24
CA TYR A 19 13.03 24.30 -9.15
C TYR A 19 14.00 23.92 -8.04
N ALA A 20 15.25 23.60 -8.37
CA ALA A 20 16.30 23.42 -7.36
C ALA A 20 16.60 24.73 -6.58
N LYS A 21 16.56 25.87 -7.27
CA LYS A 21 16.70 27.18 -6.63
C LYS A 21 15.49 27.47 -5.72
N LEU A 22 14.26 27.17 -6.17
CA LEU A 22 13.04 27.33 -5.38
C LEU A 22 13.12 26.48 -4.10
N ALA A 23 13.52 25.19 -4.21
CA ALA A 23 13.72 24.34 -3.06
C ALA A 23 14.75 24.89 -2.06
N ASN A 24 15.87 25.48 -2.55
CA ASN A 24 16.84 26.12 -1.68
C ASN A 24 16.28 27.39 -0.99
N GLN A 25 15.47 28.18 -1.67
CA GLN A 25 14.80 29.35 -1.12
C GLN A 25 13.81 28.94 -0.02
N LEU A 26 12.97 27.93 -0.26
CA LEU A 26 12.06 27.37 0.74
C LEU A 26 12.82 26.88 1.99
N LEU A 27 13.93 26.17 1.79
CA LEU A 27 14.76 25.73 2.92
C LEU A 27 15.32 26.90 3.72
N ASP A 28 15.76 27.98 3.06
CA ASP A 28 16.27 29.15 3.76
C ASP A 28 15.16 29.91 4.48
N ASP A 29 13.96 29.97 3.91
CA ASP A 29 12.78 30.52 4.59
C ASP A 29 12.43 29.71 5.85
N PHE A 30 12.42 28.36 5.76
CA PHE A 30 12.16 27.49 6.92
C PHE A 30 13.20 27.68 8.05
N LYS A 31 14.47 27.82 7.72
CA LYS A 31 15.51 28.09 8.73
C LYS A 31 15.30 29.41 9.49
N GLN A 32 14.67 30.41 8.85
CA GLN A 32 14.38 31.70 9.50
C GLN A 32 13.30 31.58 10.59
N LEU A 33 12.40 30.57 10.49
CA LEU A 33 11.36 30.30 11.48
C LEU A 33 11.93 29.81 12.82
N ARG A 34 13.17 29.33 12.86
CA ARG A 34 13.85 28.82 14.07
C ARG A 34 13.08 27.69 14.77
N LEU A 35 12.36 26.90 14.03
CA LEU A 35 11.63 25.74 14.56
C LEU A 35 12.61 24.64 15.00
N ASP A 36 12.19 23.86 15.97
CA ASP A 36 12.97 22.76 16.51
C ASP A 36 12.17 21.45 16.47
N PHE A 37 12.60 20.54 15.63
CA PHE A 37 12.12 19.15 15.53
C PHE A 37 13.21 18.16 16.03
N GLY A 38 14.05 18.63 16.95
CA GLY A 38 15.17 17.85 17.44
C GLY A 38 16.20 17.54 16.35
N LYS A 39 16.66 16.28 16.30
CA LYS A 39 17.65 15.85 15.30
C LYS A 39 17.12 15.87 13.88
N GLN A 40 15.81 15.84 13.71
CA GLN A 40 15.13 15.78 12.40
C GLN A 40 14.84 17.17 11.80
N THR A 41 15.17 18.27 12.51
CA THR A 41 14.88 19.65 12.05
C THR A 41 15.36 19.90 10.64
N THR A 42 16.65 19.68 10.35
CA THR A 42 17.19 19.89 9.00
C THR A 42 16.68 18.90 7.98
N PRO A 43 16.60 17.58 8.26
CA PRO A 43 15.99 16.60 7.35
C PRO A 43 14.54 16.95 6.97
N ILE A 44 13.66 17.25 7.93
CA ILE A 44 12.26 17.62 7.69
C ILE A 44 12.17 18.86 6.79
N MET A 45 12.86 19.95 7.16
CA MET A 45 12.85 21.18 6.37
C MET A 45 13.35 20.96 4.94
N ARG A 46 14.42 20.18 4.78
CA ARG A 46 14.99 19.87 3.47
C ARG A 46 14.05 19.02 2.61
N TYR A 47 13.46 17.99 3.19
CA TYR A 47 12.56 17.09 2.49
C TYR A 47 11.27 17.82 2.09
N SER A 48 10.67 18.60 3.00
CA SER A 48 9.52 19.47 2.70
C SER A 48 9.82 20.42 1.52
N ALA A 49 10.99 21.08 1.53
CA ALA A 49 11.37 21.98 0.45
C ALA A 49 11.52 21.29 -0.91
N ILE A 50 12.04 20.04 -0.95
CA ILE A 50 12.15 19.23 -2.15
C ILE A 50 10.76 18.82 -2.66
N LEU A 51 9.89 18.30 -1.78
CA LEU A 51 8.54 17.88 -2.16
C LEU A 51 7.71 19.04 -2.69
N LEU A 52 7.79 20.21 -2.04
CA LEU A 52 7.08 21.43 -2.47
C LEU A 52 7.58 21.96 -3.82
N ALA A 53 8.87 21.87 -4.10
CA ALA A 53 9.40 22.27 -5.41
C ALA A 53 8.95 21.30 -6.52
N ASN A 54 8.91 19.98 -6.24
CA ASN A 54 8.36 18.99 -7.18
C ASN A 54 6.85 19.18 -7.37
N TYR A 55 6.11 19.47 -6.31
CA TYR A 55 4.68 19.82 -6.39
C TYR A 55 4.46 21.02 -7.30
N MET A 56 5.25 22.08 -7.13
CA MET A 56 5.18 23.28 -7.97
C MET A 56 5.46 22.95 -9.45
N GLU A 57 6.49 22.15 -9.71
CA GLU A 57 6.82 21.73 -11.08
C GLU A 57 5.70 20.89 -11.69
N ASP A 58 5.12 19.96 -10.93
CA ASP A 58 4.02 19.10 -11.36
C ASP A 58 2.78 19.91 -11.80
N ILE A 59 2.31 20.85 -10.94
CA ILE A 59 1.12 21.64 -11.25
C ILE A 59 1.35 22.63 -12.38
N VAL A 60 2.53 23.24 -12.47
CA VAL A 60 2.88 24.18 -13.55
C VAL A 60 3.07 23.46 -14.89
N ALA A 61 3.66 22.26 -14.88
CA ALA A 61 3.85 21.44 -16.07
C ALA A 61 2.58 20.67 -16.48
N ASP A 62 1.53 20.68 -15.69
CA ASP A 62 0.36 19.80 -15.83
C ASP A 62 0.77 18.33 -16.01
N SER A 63 1.74 17.87 -15.20
CA SER A 63 2.20 16.48 -15.30
C SER A 63 1.15 15.48 -14.79
N GLY A 64 0.26 15.92 -13.90
CA GLY A 64 -0.94 15.24 -13.46
C GLY A 64 -0.78 14.38 -12.19
N GLN A 65 0.39 14.39 -11.56
CA GLN A 65 0.66 13.56 -10.37
C GLN A 65 -0.19 14.00 -9.19
N TRP A 66 -0.15 15.30 -8.84
CA TRP A 66 -0.96 15.87 -7.76
C TRP A 66 -2.46 15.78 -8.07
N ARG A 67 -2.87 16.07 -9.31
CA ARG A 67 -4.27 15.95 -9.74
C ARG A 67 -4.80 14.52 -9.56
N SER A 68 -3.97 13.51 -9.86
CA SER A 68 -4.32 12.10 -9.65
C SER A 68 -4.47 11.77 -8.17
N PHE A 69 -3.55 12.26 -7.34
CA PHE A 69 -3.63 12.13 -5.89
C PHE A 69 -4.91 12.74 -5.33
N SER A 70 -5.21 13.99 -5.68
CA SER A 70 -6.42 14.69 -5.23
C SER A 70 -7.70 13.98 -5.68
N SER A 71 -7.74 13.47 -6.92
CA SER A 71 -8.88 12.71 -7.42
C SER A 71 -9.09 11.40 -6.65
N LEU A 72 -8.02 10.68 -6.37
CA LEU A 72 -8.06 9.46 -5.56
C LEU A 72 -8.50 9.75 -4.12
N SER A 73 -7.94 10.80 -3.51
CA SER A 73 -8.33 11.25 -2.16
C SER A 73 -9.82 11.59 -2.10
N GLN A 74 -10.33 12.34 -3.10
CA GLN A 74 -11.74 12.68 -3.21
C GLN A 74 -12.64 11.43 -3.31
N GLN A 75 -12.21 10.41 -4.06
CA GLN A 75 -12.96 9.16 -4.19
C GLN A 75 -12.94 8.33 -2.91
N MET A 76 -11.82 8.31 -2.18
CA MET A 76 -11.63 7.46 -1.01
C MET A 76 -12.18 8.07 0.28
N PHE A 77 -12.04 9.38 0.43
CA PHE A 77 -12.29 10.10 1.68
C PHE A 77 -13.30 11.23 1.56
N GLY A 78 -13.79 11.53 0.36
CA GLY A 78 -14.75 12.62 0.13
C GLY A 78 -14.13 14.01 0.10
N GLN A 79 -12.81 14.12 0.09
CA GLN A 79 -12.04 15.38 0.12
C GLN A 79 -10.80 15.30 -0.78
N ALA A 80 -10.47 16.41 -1.45
CA ALA A 80 -9.36 16.47 -2.39
C ALA A 80 -7.98 16.36 -1.71
N VAL A 81 -7.86 16.90 -0.50
CA VAL A 81 -6.65 16.84 0.33
C VAL A 81 -7.01 16.24 1.69
N PRO A 82 -6.44 15.10 2.09
CA PRO A 82 -6.76 14.48 3.37
C PRO A 82 -6.45 15.40 4.55
N MET A 83 -7.25 15.32 5.61
CA MET A 83 -7.10 16.03 6.90
C MET A 83 -7.25 17.56 6.86
N TYR A 84 -7.39 18.18 5.70
CA TYR A 84 -7.51 19.63 5.59
C TYR A 84 -8.83 20.00 4.90
N HIS A 85 -9.77 20.51 5.71
CA HIS A 85 -11.17 20.74 5.36
C HIS A 85 -11.51 22.23 5.17
N ASP A 86 -10.55 23.09 4.87
CA ASP A 86 -10.80 24.50 4.63
C ASP A 86 -11.59 24.71 3.34
N ILE A 87 -12.91 24.93 3.50
CA ILE A 87 -13.92 24.81 2.44
C ILE A 87 -14.37 26.19 1.90
N GLU A 88 -13.72 27.27 2.29
CA GLU A 88 -14.17 28.61 1.84
C GLU A 88 -13.87 28.89 0.36
N THR A 89 -13.03 28.08 -0.29
CA THR A 89 -12.63 28.26 -1.68
C THR A 89 -12.81 27.01 -2.52
N VAL A 90 -13.15 27.19 -3.81
CA VAL A 90 -13.18 26.10 -4.78
C VAL A 90 -11.76 25.59 -4.95
N TYR A 91 -11.55 24.29 -4.72
CA TYR A 91 -10.24 23.68 -4.87
C TYR A 91 -9.87 23.44 -6.34
N TYR A 92 -8.73 23.96 -6.76
CA TYR A 92 -8.15 23.78 -8.08
C TYR A 92 -6.84 22.98 -7.96
N PRO A 93 -6.77 21.73 -8.47
CA PRO A 93 -5.59 20.88 -8.33
C PRO A 93 -4.39 21.31 -9.19
N ASP A 94 -4.54 22.29 -10.05
CA ASP A 94 -3.56 22.87 -10.95
C ASP A 94 -3.05 24.26 -10.49
N GLU A 95 -3.48 24.69 -9.31
CA GLU A 95 -3.00 25.92 -8.66
C GLU A 95 -2.45 25.59 -7.26
N PRO A 96 -1.48 26.37 -6.73
CA PRO A 96 -1.04 26.22 -5.36
C PRO A 96 -2.21 26.44 -4.40
N SER A 97 -2.47 25.48 -3.51
CA SER A 97 -3.42 25.64 -2.42
C SER A 97 -2.75 25.51 -1.06
N PHE A 98 -3.27 26.23 -0.07
CA PHE A 98 -2.73 26.17 1.27
C PHE A 98 -2.87 24.77 1.89
N GLU A 99 -3.97 24.09 1.63
CA GLU A 99 -4.24 22.73 2.08
C GLU A 99 -3.23 21.74 1.49
N ALA A 100 -2.94 21.84 0.19
CA ALA A 100 -1.94 21.01 -0.47
C ALA A 100 -0.55 21.20 0.16
N VAL A 101 -0.17 22.47 0.40
CA VAL A 101 1.11 22.80 1.03
C VAL A 101 1.16 22.27 2.47
N ARG A 102 0.09 22.44 3.26
CA ARG A 102 -0.02 21.86 4.62
C ARG A 102 0.16 20.35 4.59
N PHE A 103 -0.54 19.67 3.70
CA PHE A 103 -0.47 18.22 3.55
C PHE A 103 0.95 17.75 3.20
N ILE A 104 1.61 18.41 2.23
CA ILE A 104 2.97 18.05 1.81
C ILE A 104 3.98 18.26 2.95
N VAL A 105 3.86 19.35 3.71
CA VAL A 105 4.72 19.62 4.88
C VAL A 105 4.49 18.57 5.97
N TRP A 106 3.23 18.26 6.27
CA TRP A 106 2.87 17.22 7.23
C TRP A 106 3.39 15.84 6.80
N HIS A 107 3.17 15.47 5.53
CA HIS A 107 3.65 14.22 4.97
C HIS A 107 5.18 14.12 5.07
N ALA A 108 5.90 15.17 4.71
CA ALA A 108 7.35 15.21 4.82
C ALA A 108 7.85 15.03 6.26
N ALA A 109 7.20 15.69 7.22
CA ALA A 109 7.56 15.57 8.63
C ALA A 109 7.32 14.14 9.15
N THR A 110 6.17 13.55 8.81
CA THR A 110 5.80 12.20 9.25
C THR A 110 6.68 11.12 8.62
N GLU A 111 7.12 11.29 7.35
CA GLU A 111 8.05 10.35 6.71
C GLU A 111 9.48 10.41 7.28
N MET A 112 9.91 11.59 7.74
CA MET A 112 11.29 11.81 8.21
C MET A 112 11.48 11.55 9.69
N ASP A 113 10.40 11.44 10.46
CA ASP A 113 10.44 11.24 11.90
C ASP A 113 9.74 9.93 12.28
N ASP A 114 10.19 9.28 13.35
CA ASP A 114 9.48 8.15 13.94
C ASP A 114 8.30 8.62 14.83
N ILE A 115 7.98 9.92 14.81
CA ILE A 115 6.91 10.57 15.57
C ILE A 115 5.77 10.93 14.63
N TRP A 116 4.54 10.64 15.06
CA TRP A 116 3.33 11.01 14.36
C TRP A 116 2.93 12.44 14.70
N TRP A 117 2.79 13.27 13.67
CA TRP A 117 2.49 14.68 13.83
C TRP A 117 0.98 14.94 13.76
N ASN A 118 0.48 15.76 14.69
CA ASN A 118 -0.86 16.32 14.56
C ASN A 118 -0.92 17.20 13.29
N ALA A 119 -2.03 17.09 12.53
CA ALA A 119 -2.24 17.88 11.31
C ALA A 119 -2.23 19.40 11.57
N ASP A 120 -2.63 19.84 12.78
CA ASP A 120 -2.68 21.24 13.20
C ASP A 120 -1.46 21.69 14.01
N ALA A 121 -0.37 20.89 14.04
CA ALA A 121 0.84 21.27 14.75
C ALA A 121 1.33 22.67 14.29
N GLU A 122 1.48 23.59 15.24
CA GLU A 122 1.79 25.01 14.98
C GLU A 122 3.05 25.16 14.14
N SER A 123 4.10 24.38 14.46
CA SER A 123 5.36 24.40 13.72
C SER A 123 5.23 24.00 12.25
N LEU A 124 4.38 23.00 11.95
CA LEU A 124 4.11 22.58 10.56
C LEU A 124 3.24 23.62 9.85
N ARG A 125 2.30 24.24 10.55
CA ARG A 125 1.47 25.31 10.02
C ARG A 125 2.30 26.54 9.67
N GLU A 126 3.23 26.95 10.53
CA GLU A 126 4.15 28.07 10.23
C GLU A 126 4.99 27.80 8.99
N MET A 127 5.54 26.57 8.85
CA MET A 127 6.24 26.17 7.62
C MET A 127 5.33 26.26 6.39
N ALA A 128 4.10 25.79 6.52
CA ALA A 128 3.13 25.80 5.41
C ALA A 128 2.74 27.23 4.99
N ILE A 129 2.55 28.16 5.93
CA ILE A 129 2.26 29.58 5.64
C ILE A 129 3.37 30.19 4.81
N VAL A 130 4.62 30.05 5.26
CA VAL A 130 5.77 30.62 4.55
C VAL A 130 5.99 29.98 3.20
N ALA A 131 5.78 28.66 3.11
CA ALA A 131 5.90 27.93 1.85
C ALA A 131 4.81 28.34 0.85
N PHE A 132 3.56 28.42 1.29
CA PHE A 132 2.45 28.82 0.42
C PHE A 132 2.66 30.26 -0.11
N ASP A 133 3.03 31.20 0.75
CA ASP A 133 3.34 32.58 0.34
C ASP A 133 4.48 32.64 -0.72
N ARG A 134 5.47 31.75 -0.60
CA ARG A 134 6.55 31.63 -1.59
C ARG A 134 6.06 31.04 -2.92
N LEU A 135 5.30 29.95 -2.88
CA LEU A 135 4.79 29.26 -4.06
C LEU A 135 3.81 30.14 -4.82
N ASP A 136 2.85 30.75 -4.13
CA ASP A 136 1.83 31.63 -4.70
C ASP A 136 2.47 32.82 -5.45
N LYS A 137 3.45 33.49 -4.83
CA LYS A 137 4.17 34.61 -5.46
C LYS A 137 5.00 34.23 -6.69
N THR A 138 5.41 32.97 -6.81
CA THR A 138 6.30 32.52 -7.89
C THR A 138 5.55 31.73 -8.95
N PHE A 139 4.31 31.35 -8.73
CA PHE A 139 3.53 30.46 -9.59
C PHE A 139 3.42 30.92 -11.03
N GLU A 140 2.95 32.16 -11.27
CA GLU A 140 2.77 32.70 -12.62
C GLU A 140 4.08 32.91 -13.39
N GLN A 141 5.23 32.94 -12.68
CA GLN A 141 6.56 33.17 -13.27
C GLN A 141 7.36 31.86 -13.41
N ALA A 142 6.83 30.76 -12.89
CA ALA A 142 7.52 29.48 -12.92
C ALA A 142 7.60 28.94 -14.36
N PRO A 143 8.76 28.45 -14.79
CA PRO A 143 8.91 27.91 -16.14
C PRO A 143 8.15 26.59 -16.28
N ILE A 144 7.38 26.46 -17.35
CA ILE A 144 6.65 25.25 -17.69
C ILE A 144 7.63 24.19 -18.17
N ASN A 145 7.64 23.02 -17.53
CA ASN A 145 8.40 21.85 -17.96
C ASN A 145 7.56 20.97 -18.91
N GLU A 146 7.40 21.42 -20.16
CA GLU A 146 6.65 20.67 -21.18
C GLU A 146 7.25 19.28 -21.45
N GLU A 147 8.58 19.14 -21.35
CA GLU A 147 9.25 17.87 -21.56
C GLU A 147 8.90 16.84 -20.49
N LEU A 148 8.80 17.23 -19.20
CA LEU A 148 8.40 16.36 -18.11
C LEU A 148 6.98 15.82 -18.35
N SER A 149 6.02 16.71 -18.65
CA SER A 149 4.64 16.31 -18.92
C SER A 149 4.52 15.37 -20.13
N ASN A 150 5.31 15.64 -21.17
CA ASN A 150 5.35 14.81 -22.36
C ASN A 150 6.00 13.44 -22.08
N ASP A 151 7.12 13.40 -21.38
CA ASP A 151 7.82 12.15 -21.04
C ASP A 151 6.94 11.25 -20.14
N ILE A 152 6.21 11.81 -19.17
CA ILE A 152 5.22 11.08 -18.38
C ILE A 152 4.11 10.53 -19.30
N SER A 153 3.58 11.37 -20.20
CA SER A 153 2.52 10.94 -21.12
C SER A 153 2.99 9.81 -22.08
N ILE A 154 4.22 9.88 -22.56
CA ILE A 154 4.83 8.82 -23.38
C ILE A 154 5.04 7.55 -22.56
N MET A 155 5.56 7.68 -21.33
CA MET A 155 5.76 6.54 -20.42
C MET A 155 4.44 5.82 -20.15
N LEU A 156 3.39 6.55 -19.83
CA LEU A 156 2.05 5.99 -19.55
C LEU A 156 1.45 5.27 -20.76
N ARG A 157 1.54 5.89 -21.97
CA ARG A 157 1.07 5.26 -23.21
C ARG A 157 1.80 3.95 -23.48
N ARG A 158 3.13 3.95 -23.40
CA ARG A 158 3.94 2.74 -23.60
C ARG A 158 3.67 1.69 -22.53
N ALA A 159 3.43 2.12 -21.29
CA ALA A 159 3.03 1.23 -20.23
C ALA A 159 1.71 0.53 -20.54
N GLY A 160 0.77 1.19 -21.22
CA GLY A 160 -0.51 0.61 -21.67
C GLY A 160 -0.38 -0.44 -22.79
N GLU A 161 0.77 -0.56 -23.42
CA GLU A 161 0.99 -1.40 -24.63
C GLU A 161 2.01 -2.53 -24.41
N ASP A 162 2.91 -2.39 -23.43
CA ASP A 162 4.07 -3.29 -23.28
C ASP A 162 4.33 -3.62 -21.81
N PHE A 163 4.53 -4.91 -21.52
CA PHE A 163 4.74 -5.41 -20.15
C PHE A 163 5.99 -4.81 -19.49
N GLN A 164 7.12 -4.71 -20.21
CA GLN A 164 8.36 -4.17 -19.65
C GLN A 164 8.24 -2.67 -19.35
N LYS A 165 7.51 -1.94 -20.19
CA LYS A 165 7.23 -0.51 -20.00
C LYS A 165 6.25 -0.26 -18.87
N MET A 166 5.23 -1.12 -18.75
CA MET A 166 4.31 -1.14 -17.61
C MET A 166 5.08 -1.33 -16.30
N ARG A 167 5.95 -2.32 -16.23
CA ARG A 167 6.78 -2.60 -15.06
C ARG A 167 7.70 -1.41 -14.73
N SER A 168 8.30 -0.77 -15.73
CA SER A 168 9.13 0.43 -15.54
C SER A 168 8.33 1.60 -14.96
N ALA A 169 7.09 1.79 -15.39
CA ALA A 169 6.21 2.82 -14.83
C ALA A 169 5.81 2.52 -13.37
N LEU A 170 5.53 1.26 -13.04
CA LEU A 170 5.26 0.86 -11.65
C LEU A 170 6.49 1.06 -10.75
N ILE A 171 7.70 0.77 -11.25
CA ILE A 171 8.95 1.02 -10.51
C ILE A 171 9.12 2.52 -10.25
N TRP A 172 8.85 3.38 -11.22
CA TRP A 172 8.92 4.82 -11.02
C TRP A 172 7.97 5.31 -9.92
N ILE A 173 6.70 4.85 -9.93
CA ILE A 173 5.75 5.17 -8.86
C ILE A 173 6.25 4.66 -7.52
N PHE A 174 6.79 3.45 -7.45
CA PHE A 174 7.22 2.84 -6.20
C PHE A 174 8.47 3.51 -5.62
N MET A 175 9.45 3.88 -6.46
CA MET A 175 10.80 4.27 -6.03
C MET A 175 11.09 5.77 -6.12
N ASP A 176 10.53 6.45 -7.11
CA ASP A 176 11.04 7.77 -7.50
C ASP A 176 9.97 8.88 -7.45
N CYS A 177 8.69 8.61 -7.75
CA CYS A 177 7.64 9.63 -7.77
C CYS A 177 7.53 10.36 -6.42
N TYR A 178 7.57 11.68 -6.44
CA TYR A 178 7.68 12.51 -5.24
C TYR A 178 6.51 12.33 -4.24
N LEU A 179 5.32 11.97 -4.73
CA LEU A 179 4.13 11.75 -3.89
C LEU A 179 4.04 10.34 -3.31
N THR A 180 4.67 9.35 -3.92
CA THR A 180 4.47 7.94 -3.54
C THR A 180 5.72 7.29 -2.98
N ARG A 181 6.90 7.85 -3.27
CA ARG A 181 8.15 7.44 -2.63
C ARG A 181 8.05 7.61 -1.12
N SER A 182 8.43 6.59 -0.36
CA SER A 182 8.41 6.65 1.09
C SER A 182 9.57 5.88 1.70
N TYR A 183 9.98 6.25 2.91
CA TYR A 183 10.93 5.48 3.71
C TYR A 183 10.39 4.10 4.08
N ALA A 184 9.07 3.97 4.23
CA ALA A 184 8.45 2.68 4.45
C ALA A 184 8.70 1.73 3.27
N ALA A 185 8.61 2.21 2.02
CA ALA A 185 8.93 1.40 0.85
C ALA A 185 10.40 0.93 0.85
N GLU A 186 11.34 1.79 1.25
CA GLU A 186 12.76 1.41 1.38
C GLU A 186 12.94 0.31 2.45
N LYS A 187 12.33 0.43 3.61
CA LYS A 187 12.34 -0.59 4.68
C LYS A 187 11.74 -1.93 4.22
N LEU A 188 10.67 -1.87 3.42
CA LEU A 188 10.05 -3.08 2.87
C LEU A 188 10.97 -3.79 1.88
N ILE A 189 11.67 -3.06 1.02
CA ILE A 189 12.69 -3.63 0.13
C ILE A 189 13.82 -4.27 0.95
N GLU A 190 14.34 -3.59 1.97
CA GLU A 190 15.37 -4.16 2.86
C GLU A 190 14.89 -5.44 3.55
N LYS A 191 13.64 -5.47 4.02
CA LYS A 191 13.03 -6.67 4.58
C LYS A 191 13.00 -7.81 3.57
N ARG A 192 12.60 -7.54 2.32
CA ARG A 192 12.58 -8.54 1.25
C ARG A 192 13.97 -9.03 0.86
N ILE A 193 14.97 -8.18 0.87
CA ILE A 193 16.37 -8.59 0.65
C ILE A 193 16.80 -9.55 1.75
N LYS A 194 16.50 -9.28 3.03
CA LYS A 194 16.79 -10.17 4.15
C LYS A 194 16.05 -11.52 4.04
N GLU A 195 14.81 -11.51 3.59
CA GLU A 195 14.06 -12.75 3.29
C GLU A 195 14.73 -13.55 2.17
N ALA A 196 15.19 -12.87 1.10
CA ALA A 196 15.94 -13.48 0.01
C ALA A 196 17.29 -14.07 0.46
N ASP A 197 17.90 -13.58 1.54
CA ASP A 197 19.10 -14.17 2.15
C ASP A 197 18.87 -15.60 2.65
N SER A 198 17.66 -15.92 3.09
CA SER A 198 17.27 -17.30 3.44
C SER A 198 17.27 -18.24 2.23
N MET A 199 17.14 -17.68 1.02
CA MET A 199 17.17 -18.36 -0.27
C MET A 199 18.54 -18.19 -0.97
N SER A 200 19.61 -17.93 -0.23
CA SER A 200 20.95 -17.61 -0.78
C SER A 200 21.52 -18.66 -1.73
N ASN A 201 21.15 -19.95 -1.55
CA ASN A 201 21.51 -21.01 -2.49
C ASN A 201 20.85 -20.86 -3.87
N MET A 202 19.71 -20.15 -3.95
CA MET A 202 18.94 -19.94 -5.16
C MET A 202 19.22 -18.55 -5.78
N MET A 203 19.64 -17.59 -4.96
CA MET A 203 19.98 -16.22 -5.36
C MET A 203 21.36 -15.84 -4.81
N PRO A 204 22.45 -16.32 -5.44
CA PRO A 204 23.81 -16.14 -4.89
C PRO A 204 24.33 -14.71 -5.01
N GLU A 205 23.81 -13.89 -5.92
CA GLU A 205 24.26 -12.52 -6.13
C GLU A 205 23.34 -11.51 -5.44
N ASP A 206 23.90 -10.51 -4.77
CA ASP A 206 23.13 -9.45 -4.11
C ASP A 206 22.31 -8.63 -5.10
N SER A 207 22.79 -8.45 -6.33
CA SER A 207 22.05 -7.82 -7.42
C SER A 207 20.74 -8.55 -7.75
N MET A 208 20.75 -9.88 -7.73
CA MET A 208 19.55 -10.71 -7.92
C MET A 208 18.55 -10.52 -6.78
N LYS A 209 19.02 -10.45 -5.54
CA LYS A 209 18.16 -10.24 -4.36
C LYS A 209 17.48 -8.87 -4.40
N VAL A 210 18.24 -7.82 -4.74
CA VAL A 210 17.68 -6.47 -4.92
C VAL A 210 16.64 -6.44 -6.04
N TYR A 211 16.97 -7.05 -7.18
CA TYR A 211 16.05 -7.13 -8.31
C TYR A 211 14.76 -7.88 -7.94
N TYR A 212 14.90 -9.04 -7.28
CA TYR A 212 13.76 -9.79 -6.76
C TYR A 212 12.91 -8.95 -5.81
N ALA A 213 13.55 -8.28 -4.84
CA ALA A 213 12.85 -7.47 -3.86
C ALA A 213 12.03 -6.36 -4.51
N ILE A 214 12.60 -5.64 -5.49
CA ILE A 214 11.88 -4.59 -6.24
C ILE A 214 10.72 -5.18 -7.05
N MET A 215 10.98 -6.24 -7.85
CA MET A 215 9.98 -6.84 -8.72
C MET A 215 8.81 -7.43 -7.94
N HIS A 216 9.07 -7.98 -6.76
CA HIS A 216 8.01 -8.44 -5.86
C HIS A 216 7.23 -7.25 -5.29
N SER A 217 7.94 -6.22 -4.79
CA SER A 217 7.35 -5.13 -4.01
C SER A 217 6.39 -4.26 -4.82
N ILE A 218 6.67 -4.02 -6.10
CA ILE A 218 5.80 -3.19 -6.97
C ILE A 218 4.38 -3.75 -7.15
N PHE A 219 4.16 -5.02 -6.85
CA PHE A 219 2.84 -5.66 -6.91
C PHE A 219 2.29 -6.08 -5.55
N ALA A 220 3.15 -6.21 -4.54
CA ALA A 220 2.76 -6.73 -3.23
C ALA A 220 2.47 -5.64 -2.20
N TYR A 221 3.02 -4.44 -2.40
CA TYR A 221 2.92 -3.38 -1.40
C TYR A 221 2.13 -2.17 -1.89
N LYS A 222 1.50 -1.52 -0.93
CA LYS A 222 0.82 -0.24 -1.12
C LYS A 222 1.78 0.91 -0.94
N VAL A 223 1.58 1.97 -1.70
CA VAL A 223 2.50 3.10 -1.77
C VAL A 223 1.82 4.42 -1.45
N GLY A 224 2.65 5.39 -1.11
CA GLY A 224 2.28 6.77 -0.89
C GLY A 224 1.34 6.99 0.30
N PRO A 225 0.89 8.23 0.48
CA PRO A 225 0.05 8.60 1.61
C PRO A 225 -1.34 7.95 1.61
N LEU A 226 -1.86 7.61 0.41
CA LEU A 226 -3.18 6.97 0.29
C LEU A 226 -3.15 5.46 0.54
N ALA A 227 -1.97 4.86 0.68
CA ALA A 227 -1.78 3.42 0.84
C ALA A 227 -2.57 2.62 -0.21
N ILE A 228 -2.27 2.82 -1.48
CA ILE A 228 -2.87 2.14 -2.63
C ILE A 228 -1.83 1.35 -3.42
N GLU A 229 -2.28 0.40 -4.24
CA GLU A 229 -1.39 -0.34 -5.12
C GLU A 229 -0.77 0.58 -6.18
N THR A 230 0.47 0.30 -6.59
CA THR A 230 1.16 1.07 -7.63
C THR A 230 0.36 1.16 -8.92
N LYS A 231 -0.32 0.06 -9.31
CA LYS A 231 -1.18 0.01 -10.50
C LYS A 231 -2.38 0.96 -10.40
N GLU A 232 -2.96 1.14 -9.21
CA GLU A 232 -4.09 2.06 -9.00
C GLU A 232 -3.66 3.50 -9.21
N TYR A 233 -2.45 3.85 -8.73
CA TYR A 233 -1.91 5.19 -8.92
C TYR A 233 -1.60 5.48 -10.39
N ILE A 234 -0.96 4.54 -11.11
CA ILE A 234 -0.73 4.65 -12.56
C ILE A 234 -2.05 4.77 -13.31
N ALA A 235 -3.06 3.95 -12.96
CA ALA A 235 -4.38 4.02 -13.59
C ALA A 235 -5.06 5.37 -13.37
N ALA A 236 -4.93 5.97 -12.18
CA ALA A 236 -5.43 7.32 -11.90
C ALA A 236 -4.71 8.36 -12.77
N LEU A 237 -3.38 8.28 -12.87
CA LEU A 237 -2.57 9.16 -13.70
C LEU A 237 -2.92 9.03 -15.20
N MET A 238 -3.18 7.82 -15.68
CA MET A 238 -3.67 7.58 -17.03
C MET A 238 -5.06 8.21 -17.26
N ARG A 239 -5.96 8.14 -16.27
CA ARG A 239 -7.30 8.76 -16.37
C ARG A 239 -7.21 10.28 -16.46
N THR A 240 -6.32 10.93 -15.70
CA THR A 240 -6.12 12.40 -15.79
C THR A 240 -5.63 12.83 -17.17
N LYS A 241 -4.91 11.96 -17.88
CA LYS A 241 -4.45 12.15 -19.26
C LYS A 241 -5.43 11.57 -20.30
N SER A 242 -6.66 11.24 -19.93
CA SER A 242 -7.70 10.67 -20.80
C SER A 242 -7.36 9.33 -21.46
N MET A 243 -6.43 8.57 -20.91
CA MET A 243 -6.02 7.23 -21.37
C MET A 243 -6.85 6.14 -20.68
N LEU A 244 -8.16 6.10 -20.96
CA LEU A 244 -9.11 5.26 -20.22
C LEU A 244 -8.92 3.76 -20.46
N ARG A 245 -8.55 3.38 -21.70
CA ARG A 245 -8.30 1.98 -22.07
C ARG A 245 -7.06 1.44 -21.38
N GLU A 246 -5.99 2.22 -21.38
CA GLU A 246 -4.72 1.91 -20.73
C GLU A 246 -4.89 1.83 -19.20
N ALA A 247 -5.68 2.75 -18.63
CA ALA A 247 -6.02 2.72 -17.21
C ALA A 247 -6.79 1.44 -16.81
N GLN A 248 -7.71 0.96 -17.67
CA GLN A 248 -8.41 -0.28 -17.42
C GLN A 248 -7.45 -1.48 -17.52
N ALA A 249 -6.56 -1.52 -18.50
CA ALA A 249 -5.55 -2.56 -18.61
C ALA A 249 -4.65 -2.66 -17.36
N MET A 250 -4.32 -1.52 -16.73
CA MET A 250 -3.61 -1.51 -15.45
C MET A 250 -4.44 -2.14 -14.32
N MET A 251 -5.72 -1.83 -14.23
CA MET A 251 -6.59 -2.39 -13.19
C MET A 251 -6.83 -3.89 -13.37
N ASP A 252 -6.78 -4.39 -14.60
CA ASP A 252 -6.98 -5.80 -14.94
C ASP A 252 -5.73 -6.68 -14.71
N ILE A 253 -4.63 -6.12 -14.21
CA ILE A 253 -3.43 -6.87 -13.87
C ILE A 253 -3.75 -7.93 -12.82
N GLU A 254 -3.44 -9.20 -13.13
CA GLU A 254 -3.48 -10.32 -12.22
C GLU A 254 -2.05 -10.75 -11.84
N VAL A 255 -1.83 -11.06 -10.57
CA VAL A 255 -0.50 -11.47 -10.06
C VAL A 255 -0.62 -12.83 -9.40
N LEU A 256 0.20 -13.78 -9.85
CA LEU A 256 0.45 -15.03 -9.14
C LEU A 256 1.71 -14.85 -8.30
N PRO A 257 1.61 -14.94 -6.97
CA PRO A 257 2.75 -14.75 -6.07
C PRO A 257 3.82 -15.82 -6.31
N MET A 258 5.01 -15.63 -5.73
CA MET A 258 6.09 -16.61 -5.76
C MET A 258 5.56 -18.00 -5.38
N SER A 259 5.68 -18.94 -6.29
CA SER A 259 5.19 -20.32 -6.12
C SER A 259 6.02 -21.28 -6.95
N TYR A 260 5.86 -22.58 -6.66
CA TYR A 260 6.48 -23.65 -7.45
C TYR A 260 5.59 -24.02 -8.64
N TYR A 261 6.23 -24.23 -9.79
CA TYR A 261 5.58 -24.62 -11.04
C TYR A 261 6.29 -25.80 -11.68
N LYS A 262 5.54 -26.85 -12.04
CA LYS A 262 5.99 -27.80 -13.06
C LYS A 262 5.75 -27.19 -14.42
N TYR A 263 6.64 -27.45 -15.39
CA TYR A 263 6.42 -26.96 -16.74
C TYR A 263 6.54 -28.08 -17.77
N THR A 264 5.84 -27.88 -18.88
CA THR A 264 5.87 -28.74 -20.07
C THR A 264 6.02 -27.84 -21.27
N VAL A 265 7.00 -28.14 -22.13
CA VAL A 265 7.18 -27.44 -23.40
C VAL A 265 6.09 -27.93 -24.37
N GLU A 266 5.37 -27.01 -25.00
CA GLU A 266 4.37 -27.35 -26.04
C GLU A 266 5.05 -27.84 -27.33
N ASP A 267 4.31 -28.58 -28.18
CA ASP A 267 4.85 -29.21 -29.38
C ASP A 267 5.50 -28.25 -30.40
N ASP A 268 5.04 -27.00 -30.44
CA ASP A 268 5.61 -25.94 -31.26
C ASP A 268 6.92 -25.33 -30.71
N GLY A 269 7.27 -25.70 -29.48
CA GLY A 269 8.47 -25.22 -28.81
C GLY A 269 8.46 -23.74 -28.42
N GLN A 270 7.37 -23.00 -28.66
CA GLN A 270 7.27 -21.56 -28.42
C GLN A 270 6.65 -21.23 -27.08
N TRP A 271 5.93 -22.17 -26.48
CA TRP A 271 5.17 -21.99 -25.25
C TRP A 271 5.50 -23.02 -24.21
N LEU A 272 5.35 -22.60 -22.94
CA LEU A 272 5.41 -23.45 -21.78
C LEU A 272 4.03 -23.48 -21.10
N GLN A 273 3.54 -24.67 -20.83
CA GLN A 273 2.43 -24.86 -19.92
C GLN A 273 2.98 -25.01 -18.51
N MET A 274 2.64 -24.08 -17.63
CA MET A 274 3.05 -24.06 -16.23
C MET A 274 1.91 -24.60 -15.37
N LEU A 275 2.18 -25.58 -14.52
CA LEU A 275 1.25 -26.12 -13.54
C LEU A 275 1.67 -25.70 -12.14
N ARG A 276 0.84 -24.91 -11.49
CA ARG A 276 1.03 -24.47 -10.10
C ARG A 276 0.61 -25.55 -9.11
N THR A 277 1.12 -25.50 -7.88
CA THR A 277 0.79 -26.43 -6.79
C THR A 277 -0.71 -26.49 -6.45
N ASN A 278 -1.45 -25.41 -6.64
CA ASN A 278 -2.91 -25.37 -6.46
C ASN A 278 -3.72 -25.99 -7.64
N GLY A 279 -3.04 -26.55 -8.65
CA GLY A 279 -3.67 -27.12 -9.85
C GLY A 279 -3.98 -26.12 -10.96
N GLU A 280 -3.73 -24.84 -10.76
CA GLU A 280 -3.90 -23.81 -11.79
C GLU A 280 -2.88 -23.99 -12.91
N LYS A 281 -3.33 -23.81 -14.16
CA LYS A 281 -2.49 -23.89 -15.35
C LYS A 281 -2.44 -22.54 -16.03
N ILE A 282 -1.22 -22.09 -16.32
CA ILE A 282 -0.98 -20.89 -17.11
C ILE A 282 -0.09 -21.20 -18.31
N ARG A 283 -0.19 -20.38 -19.34
CA ARG A 283 0.59 -20.50 -20.58
C ARG A 283 1.52 -19.29 -20.66
N VAL A 284 2.82 -19.54 -20.77
CA VAL A 284 3.86 -18.50 -20.79
C VAL A 284 4.71 -18.66 -22.05
N ALA A 285 5.06 -17.58 -22.70
CA ALA A 285 5.95 -17.63 -23.86
C ALA A 285 7.34 -18.07 -23.43
N ARG A 286 7.98 -18.93 -24.23
CA ARG A 286 9.28 -19.51 -23.89
C ARG A 286 10.40 -18.47 -23.82
N ASP A 287 10.35 -17.47 -24.66
CA ASP A 287 11.32 -16.38 -24.69
C ASP A 287 11.23 -15.43 -23.47
N GLU A 288 10.11 -15.44 -22.76
CA GLU A 288 9.98 -14.78 -21.44
C GLU A 288 10.79 -15.48 -20.35
N MET A 289 11.01 -16.80 -20.52
CA MET A 289 11.79 -17.60 -19.58
C MET A 289 13.27 -17.48 -19.91
N THR A 290 14.04 -16.87 -19.03
CA THR A 290 15.50 -16.70 -19.20
C THR A 290 16.29 -17.99 -19.05
N LEU A 291 15.63 -19.17 -19.04
CA LEU A 291 16.24 -20.48 -18.98
C LEU A 291 16.61 -20.97 -20.38
N ASP A 292 17.83 -21.42 -20.55
CA ASP A 292 18.26 -22.06 -21.80
C ASP A 292 17.69 -23.49 -21.96
N ASP A 293 17.87 -24.08 -23.16
CA ASP A 293 17.39 -25.42 -23.47
C ASP A 293 18.01 -26.51 -22.58
N MET A 294 19.22 -26.30 -22.11
CA MET A 294 19.91 -27.26 -21.24
C MET A 294 19.31 -27.20 -19.83
N GLU A 295 19.07 -26.00 -19.32
CA GLU A 295 18.42 -25.79 -18.01
C GLU A 295 16.99 -26.33 -18.00
N LEU A 296 16.20 -26.06 -19.05
CA LEU A 296 14.86 -26.62 -19.21
C LEU A 296 14.83 -28.15 -19.24
N ARG A 297 15.91 -28.81 -19.74
CA ARG A 297 15.99 -30.27 -19.76
C ARG A 297 16.54 -30.87 -18.45
N GLN A 298 17.32 -30.12 -17.70
CA GLN A 298 17.95 -30.57 -16.44
C GLN A 298 17.05 -30.39 -15.23
N HIS A 299 16.02 -29.56 -15.35
CA HIS A 299 15.09 -29.22 -14.28
C HIS A 299 13.66 -29.63 -14.71
N ASP A 300 12.85 -30.04 -13.76
CA ASP A 300 11.44 -30.43 -13.99
C ASP A 300 10.45 -29.39 -13.47
N GLY A 301 10.98 -28.26 -12.97
CA GLY A 301 10.16 -27.14 -12.54
C GLY A 301 10.97 -25.90 -12.17
N CYS A 302 10.26 -24.89 -11.72
CA CYS A 302 10.84 -23.62 -11.27
C CYS A 302 10.03 -23.01 -10.13
N CYS A 303 10.65 -22.05 -9.45
CA CYS A 303 9.97 -21.13 -8.54
C CYS A 303 9.99 -19.72 -9.18
N ALA A 304 8.82 -19.08 -9.33
CA ALA A 304 8.70 -17.80 -10.05
C ALA A 304 7.45 -17.02 -9.64
N ILE A 305 7.43 -15.74 -10.02
CA ILE A 305 6.26 -14.84 -9.96
C ILE A 305 5.78 -14.61 -11.39
N PHE A 306 4.49 -14.77 -11.63
CA PHE A 306 3.89 -14.45 -12.93
C PHE A 306 2.86 -13.34 -12.82
N VAL A 307 2.82 -12.49 -13.86
CA VAL A 307 1.90 -11.37 -13.96
C VAL A 307 1.15 -11.48 -15.30
N LYS A 308 -0.16 -11.44 -15.24
CA LYS A 308 -0.99 -11.37 -16.44
C LYS A 308 -1.23 -9.93 -16.81
N TYR A 309 -0.81 -9.57 -18.01
CA TYR A 309 -0.99 -8.25 -18.58
C TYR A 309 -1.44 -8.34 -20.02
N LEU A 310 -2.45 -7.56 -20.40
CA LEU A 310 -3.07 -7.60 -21.76
C LEU A 310 -3.46 -9.03 -22.21
N GLY A 311 -3.89 -9.85 -21.26
CA GLY A 311 -4.33 -11.22 -21.53
C GLY A 311 -3.22 -12.28 -21.60
N THR A 312 -1.95 -11.88 -21.50
CA THR A 312 -0.79 -12.78 -21.56
C THR A 312 -0.09 -12.86 -20.21
N TRP A 313 0.38 -14.06 -19.84
CA TRP A 313 1.19 -14.27 -18.64
C TRP A 313 2.67 -14.02 -18.95
N HIS A 314 3.31 -13.21 -18.11
CA HIS A 314 4.71 -12.81 -18.19
C HIS A 314 5.47 -13.18 -16.92
N LEU A 315 6.73 -13.52 -17.06
CA LEU A 315 7.64 -13.68 -15.92
C LEU A 315 7.91 -12.32 -15.28
N ASN A 316 7.69 -12.23 -13.96
CA ASN A 316 8.01 -11.02 -13.21
C ASN A 316 9.26 -11.23 -12.33
N GLY A 317 10.39 -10.74 -12.79
CA GLY A 317 11.63 -10.78 -12.04
C GLY A 317 12.46 -12.02 -12.30
N ILE A 318 12.73 -12.81 -11.26
CA ILE A 318 13.65 -13.94 -11.28
C ILE A 318 12.89 -15.24 -11.47
N ILE A 319 13.48 -16.15 -12.25
CA ILE A 319 13.11 -17.55 -12.30
C ILE A 319 14.19 -18.38 -11.62
N ILE A 320 13.79 -19.27 -10.75
CA ILE A 320 14.67 -20.16 -10.01
C ILE A 320 14.39 -21.59 -10.47
N PRO A 321 15.30 -22.22 -11.24
CA PRO A 321 15.11 -23.60 -11.67
C PRO A 321 15.20 -24.56 -10.49
N VAL A 322 14.32 -25.56 -10.44
CA VAL A 322 14.25 -26.57 -9.38
C VAL A 322 14.43 -27.95 -9.97
N LYS A 323 15.37 -28.73 -9.39
CA LYS A 323 15.58 -30.14 -9.74
C LYS A 323 14.69 -31.04 -8.90
N ASP A 324 14.32 -32.18 -9.48
CA ASP A 324 13.57 -33.24 -8.80
C ASP A 324 12.26 -32.74 -8.14
N LEU A 325 11.68 -31.65 -8.67
CA LEU A 325 10.43 -31.09 -8.19
C LEU A 325 9.29 -32.12 -8.25
N ALA A 326 9.32 -33.00 -9.27
CA ALA A 326 8.33 -34.05 -9.42
C ALA A 326 8.27 -35.01 -8.25
N SER A 327 9.41 -35.35 -7.64
CA SER A 327 9.51 -36.27 -6.49
C SER A 327 8.96 -35.67 -5.18
N HIS A 328 8.98 -34.34 -5.04
CA HIS A 328 8.52 -33.60 -3.88
C HIS A 328 7.20 -32.85 -4.13
N TRP A 329 6.61 -33.04 -5.30
CA TRP A 329 5.43 -32.26 -5.71
C TRP A 329 4.25 -32.37 -4.73
N ASP A 330 3.97 -33.58 -4.26
CA ASP A 330 2.86 -33.81 -3.34
C ASP A 330 3.05 -33.13 -1.98
N ASP A 331 4.29 -32.91 -1.56
CA ASP A 331 4.61 -32.19 -0.34
C ASP A 331 4.40 -30.68 -0.55
N PHE A 332 4.91 -30.13 -1.64
CA PHE A 332 4.65 -28.72 -2.00
C PHE A 332 3.16 -28.42 -2.23
N VAL A 333 2.43 -29.38 -2.79
CA VAL A 333 0.97 -29.26 -2.96
C VAL A 333 0.27 -29.21 -1.62
N LYS A 334 0.67 -30.01 -0.64
CA LYS A 334 0.07 -30.01 0.70
C LYS A 334 0.38 -28.72 1.47
N ASP A 335 1.58 -28.16 1.25
CA ASP A 335 2.06 -26.95 1.93
C ASP A 335 1.56 -25.66 1.23
N ASP A 336 1.01 -25.74 0.04
CA ASP A 336 0.46 -24.58 -0.67
C ASP A 336 -0.82 -24.11 0.03
N PRO A 337 -0.86 -22.87 0.53
CA PRO A 337 -2.04 -22.32 1.20
C PRO A 337 -3.25 -22.24 0.26
N ASP A 338 -3.02 -22.24 -1.06
CA ASP A 338 -4.04 -22.21 -2.10
C ASP A 338 -4.45 -23.62 -2.58
N TYR A 339 -3.83 -24.66 -2.04
CA TYR A 339 -4.16 -26.04 -2.43
C TYR A 339 -5.60 -26.38 -2.03
N LYS A 340 -6.38 -26.70 -3.04
CA LYS A 340 -7.74 -27.24 -2.89
C LYS A 340 -7.66 -28.76 -2.89
N ALA A 341 -7.62 -29.39 -1.73
CA ALA A 341 -7.89 -30.81 -1.65
C ALA A 341 -9.24 -31.08 -2.33
N GLU A 342 -9.34 -32.14 -3.15
CA GLU A 342 -10.59 -32.52 -3.82
C GLU A 342 -11.76 -32.49 -2.83
N GLY A 343 -12.78 -31.66 -3.12
CA GLY A 343 -13.96 -31.47 -2.29
C GLY A 343 -13.90 -30.39 -1.22
N LYS A 344 -12.77 -29.70 -1.00
CA LYS A 344 -12.73 -28.48 -0.17
C LYS A 344 -13.09 -27.26 -1.03
N ARG A 345 -14.23 -26.65 -0.77
CA ARG A 345 -14.59 -25.33 -1.30
C ARG A 345 -13.78 -24.27 -0.57
N ASP A 346 -13.29 -23.25 -1.29
CA ASP A 346 -12.80 -22.05 -0.65
C ASP A 346 -13.87 -21.53 0.30
N VAL A 347 -13.50 -21.30 1.54
CA VAL A 347 -14.40 -20.70 2.51
C VAL A 347 -14.22 -19.19 2.38
N THR A 348 -15.10 -18.57 1.58
CA THR A 348 -15.10 -17.11 1.39
C THR A 348 -15.70 -16.40 2.60
N GLY A 349 -15.44 -15.11 2.73
CA GLY A 349 -16.06 -14.27 3.76
C GLY A 349 -17.58 -14.31 3.69
N GLU A 350 -18.18 -14.31 2.50
CA GLU A 350 -19.64 -14.47 2.32
C GLU A 350 -20.18 -15.76 2.92
N MET A 351 -19.51 -16.90 2.68
CA MET A 351 -19.92 -18.18 3.26
C MET A 351 -19.81 -18.21 4.77
N LEU A 352 -18.79 -17.55 5.33
CA LEU A 352 -18.62 -17.43 6.79
C LEU A 352 -19.67 -16.49 7.38
N LEU A 353 -20.00 -15.41 6.68
CA LEU A 353 -21.06 -14.50 7.08
C LEU A 353 -22.42 -15.20 7.12
N GLU A 354 -22.74 -16.04 6.13
CA GLU A 354 -23.95 -16.86 6.16
C GLU A 354 -23.97 -17.80 7.36
N ARG A 355 -22.84 -18.48 7.65
CA ARG A 355 -22.70 -19.37 8.83
C ARG A 355 -22.80 -18.65 10.16
N SER A 356 -22.44 -17.36 10.23
CA SER A 356 -22.60 -16.53 11.43
C SER A 356 -24.03 -16.02 11.63
N GLY A 357 -24.94 -16.31 10.68
CA GLY A 357 -26.29 -15.75 10.68
C GLY A 357 -26.33 -14.27 10.26
N GLY A 358 -25.38 -13.85 9.40
CA GLY A 358 -25.27 -12.49 8.86
C GLY A 358 -24.57 -11.50 9.79
N LYS A 359 -23.89 -11.97 10.82
CA LYS A 359 -23.14 -11.13 11.75
C LYS A 359 -21.68 -11.00 11.30
N GLU A 360 -21.23 -9.79 10.99
CA GLU A 360 -19.84 -9.51 10.65
C GLU A 360 -18.93 -9.48 11.87
N ILE A 361 -19.48 -9.19 13.06
CA ILE A 361 -18.75 -9.20 14.32
C ILE A 361 -19.45 -10.05 15.36
N LEU A 362 -18.68 -10.79 16.14
CA LEU A 362 -19.16 -11.68 17.19
C LEU A 362 -18.30 -11.50 18.45
N TYR A 363 -18.93 -11.46 19.60
CA TYR A 363 -18.29 -11.28 20.90
C TYR A 363 -18.48 -12.53 21.76
N PHE A 364 -17.44 -12.94 22.48
CA PHE A 364 -17.43 -14.14 23.29
C PHE A 364 -17.02 -13.83 24.73
N TYR A 365 -17.60 -14.58 25.66
CA TYR A 365 -17.25 -14.44 27.06
C TYR A 365 -15.80 -14.80 27.34
N ASP A 366 -15.33 -15.91 26.75
CA ASP A 366 -13.97 -16.39 26.87
C ASP A 366 -13.51 -17.15 25.62
N LEU A 367 -12.27 -17.61 25.65
CA LEU A 367 -11.66 -18.35 24.56
C LEU A 367 -12.36 -19.70 24.29
N ASP A 368 -12.88 -20.36 25.32
CA ASP A 368 -13.50 -21.69 25.18
C ASP A 368 -14.86 -21.57 24.48
N GLU A 369 -15.63 -20.53 24.78
CA GLU A 369 -16.86 -20.21 24.05
C GLU A 369 -16.54 -19.93 22.56
N MET A 370 -15.54 -19.10 22.26
CA MET A 370 -15.13 -18.82 20.89
C MET A 370 -14.71 -20.08 20.14
N LYS A 371 -13.85 -20.94 20.74
CA LYS A 371 -13.42 -22.22 20.16
C LYS A 371 -14.62 -23.13 19.89
N SER A 372 -15.52 -23.25 20.83
CA SER A 372 -16.74 -24.07 20.70
C SER A 372 -17.60 -23.58 19.53
N TYR A 373 -17.77 -22.27 19.40
CA TYR A 373 -18.50 -21.66 18.31
C TYR A 373 -17.84 -21.94 16.94
N LEU A 374 -16.53 -21.74 16.84
CA LEU A 374 -15.76 -21.96 15.61
C LEU A 374 -15.79 -23.42 15.15
N MET A 375 -15.66 -24.36 16.09
CA MET A 375 -15.77 -25.79 15.79
C MET A 375 -17.17 -26.17 15.31
N LYS A 376 -18.20 -25.65 15.97
CA LYS A 376 -19.59 -26.02 15.65
C LYS A 376 -20.10 -25.37 14.36
N ASN A 377 -19.78 -24.09 14.13
CA ASN A 377 -20.43 -23.30 13.09
C ASN A 377 -19.49 -23.03 11.89
N MET A 378 -18.18 -22.98 12.10
CA MET A 378 -17.21 -22.57 11.06
C MET A 378 -16.34 -23.72 10.55
N GLY A 379 -16.48 -24.95 11.12
CA GLY A 379 -15.76 -26.13 10.66
C GLY A 379 -14.31 -26.21 11.11
N TYR A 380 -13.95 -25.45 12.17
CA TYR A 380 -12.61 -25.53 12.79
C TYR A 380 -12.41 -26.85 13.54
N ARG A 381 -11.14 -27.24 13.72
CA ARG A 381 -10.73 -28.40 14.49
C ARG A 381 -9.84 -27.95 15.64
N PRO A 382 -9.68 -28.75 16.71
CA PRO A 382 -8.86 -28.40 17.88
C PRO A 382 -7.44 -27.97 17.53
N GLU A 383 -6.80 -28.62 16.55
CA GLU A 383 -5.46 -28.32 16.11
C GLU A 383 -5.30 -26.93 15.47
N HIS A 384 -6.38 -26.33 14.96
CA HIS A 384 -6.36 -24.97 14.42
C HIS A 384 -6.17 -23.89 15.50
N PHE A 385 -6.24 -24.25 16.78
CA PHE A 385 -6.07 -23.32 17.91
C PHE A 385 -4.71 -23.46 18.60
N ASP A 386 -3.78 -24.21 18.03
CA ASP A 386 -2.48 -24.47 18.64
C ASP A 386 -1.65 -23.18 18.83
N PHE A 387 -1.83 -22.18 17.96
CA PHE A 387 -1.19 -20.87 18.07
C PHE A 387 -1.63 -20.04 19.29
N LEU A 388 -2.74 -20.42 19.95
CA LEU A 388 -3.25 -19.75 21.15
C LEU A 388 -2.75 -20.38 22.45
N LYS A 389 -2.06 -21.54 22.41
CA LYS A 389 -1.68 -22.30 23.60
C LYS A 389 -0.69 -21.58 24.51
N GLU A 390 0.14 -20.70 23.94
CA GLU A 390 1.18 -19.96 24.66
C GLU A 390 0.74 -18.56 25.11
N GLN A 391 -0.51 -18.17 24.81
CA GLN A 391 -1.03 -16.83 25.13
C GLN A 391 -1.83 -16.84 26.42
N ASP A 392 -1.54 -15.91 27.33
CA ASP A 392 -2.41 -15.66 28.50
C ASP A 392 -3.61 -14.79 28.09
N LEU A 393 -4.74 -15.44 27.86
CA LEU A 393 -6.00 -14.80 27.48
C LEU A 393 -7.03 -14.83 28.61
N THR A 394 -6.60 -15.08 29.83
CA THR A 394 -7.46 -15.16 31.02
C THR A 394 -8.17 -13.82 31.26
N GLY A 395 -9.49 -13.86 31.38
CA GLY A 395 -10.31 -12.66 31.62
C GLY A 395 -10.46 -11.72 30.44
N LYS A 396 -9.96 -12.09 29.24
CA LYS A 396 -10.17 -11.34 28.01
C LYS A 396 -11.40 -11.85 27.28
N HIS A 397 -12.19 -10.91 26.77
CA HIS A 397 -13.36 -11.19 25.93
C HIS A 397 -12.94 -11.21 24.46
N PRO A 398 -12.85 -12.38 23.81
CA PRO A 398 -12.47 -12.45 22.40
C PRO A 398 -13.55 -11.83 21.52
N LEU A 399 -13.09 -11.24 20.40
CA LEU A 399 -13.97 -10.91 19.30
C LEU A 399 -13.50 -11.62 18.02
N LEU A 400 -14.47 -11.94 17.17
CA LEU A 400 -14.26 -12.45 15.83
C LEU A 400 -14.88 -11.46 14.84
N PHE A 401 -14.09 -10.99 13.91
CA PHE A 401 -14.55 -10.21 12.76
C PHE A 401 -14.50 -11.06 11.49
N ILE A 402 -15.53 -10.97 10.67
CA ILE A 402 -15.65 -11.67 9.38
C ILE A 402 -15.59 -10.63 8.26
N ASP A 403 -14.49 -10.62 7.54
CA ASP A 403 -14.39 -9.83 6.31
C ASP A 403 -15.18 -10.50 5.19
N LYS A 404 -16.39 -10.03 4.92
CA LYS A 404 -17.29 -10.57 3.89
C LYS A 404 -16.72 -10.49 2.48
N ASN A 405 -15.81 -9.54 2.23
CA ASN A 405 -15.22 -9.31 0.90
C ASN A 405 -13.98 -10.18 0.67
N ALA A 406 -13.42 -10.78 1.71
CA ALA A 406 -12.23 -11.58 1.62
C ALA A 406 -12.51 -12.92 0.91
N LYS A 407 -11.73 -13.21 -0.10
CA LYS A 407 -11.73 -14.52 -0.78
C LYS A 407 -11.01 -15.60 0.03
N LYS A 408 -10.10 -15.19 0.92
CA LYS A 408 -9.28 -16.02 1.81
C LYS A 408 -9.01 -15.26 3.10
N TYR A 409 -8.69 -15.97 4.16
CA TYR A 409 -8.33 -15.38 5.47
C TYR A 409 -9.37 -14.40 6.01
N ALA A 410 -10.64 -14.70 5.78
CA ALA A 410 -11.76 -13.82 6.11
C ALA A 410 -12.08 -13.73 7.62
N LEU A 411 -11.42 -14.50 8.49
CA LEU A 411 -11.63 -14.47 9.94
C LEU A 411 -10.46 -13.75 10.63
N HIS A 412 -10.78 -12.69 11.33
CA HIS A 412 -9.84 -11.91 12.13
C HIS A 412 -10.22 -12.00 13.60
N PHE A 413 -9.22 -12.28 14.44
CA PHE A 413 -9.39 -12.45 15.88
C PHE A 413 -8.79 -11.29 16.64
N SER A 414 -9.45 -10.83 17.70
CA SER A 414 -8.87 -9.90 18.67
C SER A 414 -9.20 -10.36 20.10
N PHE A 415 -8.24 -10.17 21.01
CA PHE A 415 -8.31 -10.72 22.37
C PHE A 415 -8.19 -9.65 23.47
N GLY A 416 -8.16 -8.38 23.15
CA GLY A 416 -7.85 -7.37 24.15
C GLY A 416 -8.79 -6.18 24.23
N PHE A 417 -9.43 -5.82 23.13
CA PHE A 417 -10.08 -4.52 22.99
C PHE A 417 -11.61 -4.57 22.89
N THR A 418 -12.21 -5.73 23.10
CA THR A 418 -13.69 -5.88 23.09
C THR A 418 -14.40 -4.85 23.98
N PRO A 419 -13.92 -4.51 25.19
CA PRO A 419 -14.55 -3.49 26.01
C PRO A 419 -14.54 -2.07 25.41
N CYS A 420 -13.69 -1.80 24.42
CA CYS A 420 -13.62 -0.49 23.76
C CYS A 420 -14.70 -0.27 22.70
N ILE A 421 -15.44 -1.31 22.32
CA ILE A 421 -16.33 -1.30 21.15
C ILE A 421 -17.77 -1.04 21.58
N ALA A 422 -18.32 0.11 21.22
CA ALA A 422 -19.68 0.57 21.55
C ALA A 422 -20.77 0.00 20.61
N ASP A 423 -20.56 -1.23 20.10
CA ASP A 423 -21.57 -1.95 19.33
C ASP A 423 -22.73 -2.34 20.26
N PRO A 424 -24.01 -2.05 19.90
CA PRO A 424 -25.17 -2.45 20.69
C PRO A 424 -25.27 -3.94 20.97
N SER A 425 -24.65 -4.79 20.16
CA SER A 425 -24.61 -6.24 20.36
C SER A 425 -23.46 -6.70 21.27
N ASN A 426 -22.57 -5.82 21.68
CA ASN A 426 -21.43 -6.11 22.55
C ASN A 426 -21.83 -6.03 24.04
N PRO A 427 -21.99 -7.18 24.75
CA PRO A 427 -22.36 -7.16 26.15
C PRO A 427 -21.21 -6.79 27.11
N TYR A 428 -19.98 -6.65 26.56
CA TYR A 428 -18.76 -6.39 27.34
C TYR A 428 -18.28 -4.94 27.19
N TYR A 429 -19.03 -4.08 26.51
CA TYR A 429 -18.67 -2.67 26.36
C TYR A 429 -18.56 -1.97 27.72
N ASP A 430 -17.44 -1.30 27.94
CA ASP A 430 -17.18 -0.49 29.14
C ASP A 430 -16.68 0.89 28.72
N VAL A 431 -17.49 1.92 28.98
CA VAL A 431 -17.19 3.30 28.61
C VAL A 431 -15.91 3.83 29.28
N ALA A 432 -15.58 3.34 30.48
CA ALA A 432 -14.36 3.79 31.17
C ALA A 432 -13.10 3.18 30.55
N VAL A 433 -13.18 1.93 30.10
CA VAL A 433 -12.12 1.26 29.34
C VAL A 433 -11.99 1.89 27.96
N ALA A 434 -13.09 2.13 27.25
CA ALA A 434 -13.09 2.73 25.93
C ALA A 434 -12.39 4.09 25.91
N ARG A 435 -12.71 4.98 26.85
CA ARG A 435 -12.04 6.28 26.98
C ARG A 435 -10.54 6.22 27.22
N LYS A 436 -10.06 5.15 27.79
CA LYS A 436 -8.65 4.96 28.12
C LYS A 436 -7.87 4.24 27.02
N GLU A 437 -8.48 3.25 26.39
CA GLU A 437 -7.78 2.27 25.57
C GLU A 437 -8.19 2.28 24.09
N ALA A 438 -9.25 3.01 23.68
CA ALA A 438 -9.70 3.02 22.29
C ALA A 438 -8.65 3.57 21.30
N ILE A 439 -7.86 4.56 21.73
CA ILE A 439 -6.77 5.11 20.90
C ILE A 439 -5.66 4.07 20.72
N GLU A 440 -5.28 3.34 21.79
CA GLU A 440 -4.30 2.25 21.68
C GLU A 440 -4.83 1.14 20.77
N MET A 441 -6.08 0.73 20.91
CA MET A 441 -6.72 -0.24 20.03
C MET A 441 -6.64 0.19 18.56
N PHE A 442 -6.94 1.45 18.28
CA PHE A 442 -6.95 1.98 16.92
C PHE A 442 -5.57 1.88 16.23
N TRP A 443 -4.49 2.10 16.99
CA TRP A 443 -3.13 2.03 16.47
C TRP A 443 -2.46 0.65 16.55
N ASN A 444 -3.04 -0.29 17.29
CA ASN A 444 -2.46 -1.61 17.53
C ASN A 444 -2.80 -2.60 16.40
N ASP A 445 -1.98 -2.64 15.38
CA ASP A 445 -2.11 -3.52 14.20
C ASP A 445 -1.90 -5.02 14.50
N LYS A 446 -1.30 -5.35 15.66
CA LYS A 446 -1.04 -6.74 16.08
C LYS A 446 -2.24 -7.37 16.78
N SER A 447 -3.12 -6.56 17.36
CA SER A 447 -4.23 -7.06 18.19
C SER A 447 -5.59 -6.99 17.52
N ILE A 448 -5.75 -6.14 16.51
CA ILE A 448 -6.99 -6.00 15.76
C ILE A 448 -6.67 -5.63 14.29
N SER A 449 -7.31 -6.30 13.35
CA SER A 449 -7.07 -6.08 11.93
C SER A 449 -7.57 -4.71 11.46
N THR A 450 -6.98 -4.24 10.36
CA THR A 450 -7.37 -2.97 9.74
C THR A 450 -8.81 -3.02 9.22
N GLU A 451 -9.23 -4.16 8.65
CA GLU A 451 -10.60 -4.37 8.14
C GLU A 451 -11.63 -4.28 9.27
N ALA A 452 -11.31 -4.86 10.44
CA ALA A 452 -12.16 -4.76 11.62
C ALA A 452 -12.26 -3.30 12.11
N ILE A 453 -11.16 -2.56 12.17
CA ILE A 453 -11.19 -1.14 12.56
C ILE A 453 -12.00 -0.30 11.57
N LEU A 454 -11.85 -0.53 10.26
CA LEU A 454 -12.63 0.18 9.24
C LEU A 454 -14.13 -0.08 9.43
N TYR A 455 -14.51 -1.34 9.66
CA TYR A 455 -15.89 -1.70 9.97
C TYR A 455 -16.42 -0.96 11.22
N LEU A 456 -15.63 -0.92 12.29
CA LEU A 456 -16.00 -0.23 13.53
C LEU A 456 -16.14 1.28 13.33
N LEU A 457 -15.28 1.89 12.51
CA LEU A 457 -15.37 3.30 12.12
C LEU A 457 -16.64 3.59 11.32
N GLU A 458 -16.94 2.77 10.32
CA GLU A 458 -18.12 2.94 9.46
C GLU A 458 -19.43 2.89 10.24
N HIS A 459 -19.47 2.07 11.31
CA HIS A 459 -20.64 1.92 12.17
C HIS A 459 -20.62 2.86 13.39
N ASN A 460 -19.60 3.71 13.51
CA ASN A 460 -19.39 4.58 14.69
C ASN A 460 -19.37 3.82 16.02
N TYR A 461 -18.76 2.63 16.03
CA TYR A 461 -18.65 1.77 17.22
C TYR A 461 -17.42 2.06 18.09
N ILE A 462 -16.57 3.01 17.69
CA ILE A 462 -15.38 3.43 18.42
C ILE A 462 -15.27 4.96 18.50
N PRO A 463 -16.30 5.67 19.01
CA PRO A 463 -16.32 7.13 19.00
C PRO A 463 -15.22 7.79 19.84
N ASP A 464 -14.65 7.07 20.81
CA ASP A 464 -13.60 7.61 21.70
C ASP A 464 -12.27 7.86 20.96
N ILE A 465 -12.05 7.28 19.77
CA ILE A 465 -10.89 7.58 18.94
C ILE A 465 -10.89 9.02 18.40
N TYR A 466 -12.05 9.67 18.32
CA TYR A 466 -12.13 11.07 17.86
C TYR A 466 -11.53 12.07 18.88
N ASN A 467 -11.13 11.57 20.05
CA ASN A 467 -10.31 12.32 21.02
C ASN A 467 -8.80 12.15 20.79
N ASP A 468 -8.40 11.40 19.77
CA ASP A 468 -6.99 11.21 19.43
C ASP A 468 -6.32 12.57 19.14
N PRO A 469 -5.21 12.90 19.79
CA PRO A 469 -4.49 14.16 19.56
C PRO A 469 -3.93 14.30 18.15
N LEU A 470 -3.85 13.24 17.36
CA LEU A 470 -3.45 13.31 15.94
C LEU A 470 -4.54 13.88 15.04
N LEU A 471 -5.82 13.78 15.44
CA LEU A 471 -6.95 14.35 14.72
C LEU A 471 -7.10 15.85 15.07
N SER A 472 -7.50 16.63 14.08
CA SER A 472 -7.85 18.04 14.34
C SER A 472 -9.02 18.14 15.31
N GLN A 473 -8.83 18.92 16.36
CA GLN A 473 -9.90 19.14 17.34
C GLN A 473 -10.95 20.13 16.83
N MET A 474 -10.65 20.86 15.76
CA MET A 474 -11.56 21.82 15.12
C MET A 474 -12.52 21.18 14.13
N SER A 475 -12.22 19.94 13.65
CA SER A 475 -13.03 19.19 12.68
C SER A 475 -14.35 18.68 13.27
N SER A 476 -15.38 18.61 12.41
CA SER A 476 -16.66 17.97 12.73
C SER A 476 -16.48 16.46 12.98
N PRO A 477 -17.46 15.76 13.57
CA PRO A 477 -17.38 14.31 13.74
C PRO A 477 -17.21 13.53 12.41
N GLU A 478 -17.85 13.97 11.35
CA GLU A 478 -17.77 13.38 10.02
C GLU A 478 -16.38 13.56 9.40
N GLU A 479 -15.82 14.75 9.55
CA GLU A 479 -14.43 15.05 9.13
C GLU A 479 -13.44 14.23 9.93
N LYS A 480 -13.58 14.14 11.25
CA LYS A 480 -12.74 13.27 12.10
C LYS A 480 -12.81 11.80 11.70
N GLN A 481 -13.98 11.32 11.29
CA GLN A 481 -14.12 9.94 10.80
C GLN A 481 -13.35 9.75 9.49
N SER A 482 -13.43 10.70 8.56
CA SER A 482 -12.67 10.68 7.31
C SER A 482 -11.16 10.71 7.57
N ASP A 483 -10.71 11.60 8.45
CA ASP A 483 -9.31 11.74 8.82
C ASP A 483 -8.77 10.49 9.54
N ALA A 484 -9.56 9.90 10.43
CA ALA A 484 -9.20 8.65 11.08
C ALA A 484 -9.04 7.50 10.07
N ARG A 485 -9.92 7.41 9.07
CA ARG A 485 -9.79 6.42 7.97
C ARG A 485 -8.52 6.65 7.15
N PHE A 486 -8.20 7.90 6.83
CA PHE A 486 -6.97 8.23 6.13
C PHE A 486 -5.74 7.88 6.96
N LEU A 487 -5.67 8.33 8.22
CA LEU A 487 -4.54 8.05 9.12
C LEU A 487 -4.34 6.55 9.35
N LEU A 488 -5.43 5.79 9.52
CA LEU A 488 -5.35 4.34 9.66
C LEU A 488 -4.65 3.69 8.45
N ARG A 489 -5.06 4.07 7.23
CA ARG A 489 -4.44 3.57 6.00
C ARG A 489 -2.98 3.99 5.90
N TYR A 490 -2.69 5.25 6.13
CA TYR A 490 -1.34 5.80 6.08
C TYR A 490 -0.39 5.08 7.04
N MET A 491 -0.81 4.88 8.29
CA MET A 491 0.02 4.31 9.34
C MET A 491 0.18 2.79 9.24
N ARG A 492 -0.85 2.09 8.76
CA ARG A 492 -0.84 0.63 8.62
C ARG A 492 -0.53 0.15 7.21
N ARG A 493 -0.03 1.01 6.32
CA ARG A 493 0.22 0.67 4.91
C ARG A 493 1.12 -0.55 4.68
N GLU A 494 1.95 -0.90 5.65
CA GLU A 494 2.77 -2.12 5.60
C GLU A 494 1.97 -3.41 5.83
N ASN A 495 0.84 -3.31 6.52
CA ASN A 495 0.01 -4.45 6.94
C ASN A 495 -1.44 -4.33 6.40
N TYR A 496 -1.64 -3.52 5.37
CA TYR A 496 -2.97 -3.20 4.81
C TYR A 496 -3.32 -4.11 3.65
#